data_debd5d80cb6e4c096b8eefac92250174
#
_entry.id   debd5d80cb6e4c096b8eefac92250174
#
_cell.length_a   1.000
_cell.length_b   1.000
_cell.length_c   1.000
_cell.angle_alpha   90.00
_cell.angle_beta   90.00
_cell.angle_gamma   90.00
#
_symmetry.space_group_name_H-M   'P 1'
#
loop_
_entity.id
_entity.type
_entity.pdbx_description
1 polymer ?
#
loop_
_entity_poly.entity_id
_entity_poly.type
_entity_poly.pdbx_seq_one_letter_code
_entity_poly.pdbx_strand_id
1 'polypeptide(L)'
;MSHVLRPIEVLVDDESDDDGFFSVVFTFNFDVSCIPHNIGLCRDEFEDPGVVYIEPDDQIHGFKTQNVSFSINDLILSISLLDENRFYWDGSKEVRIQIDPEDLVEVEKCMRKIFDLVV
;
A
#
# COMPACT_ATOMS: atom_id res chain seq x y z
N MET A 1 -1.37 1.79 -19.29
CA MET A 1 -2.16 2.79 -18.57
C MET A 1 -2.78 2.16 -17.33
N SER A 2 -2.50 2.71 -16.19
CA SER A 2 -2.99 2.13 -14.95
C SER A 2 -4.44 2.55 -14.70
N HIS A 3 -5.23 1.58 -14.26
CA HIS A 3 -6.60 1.83 -13.83
C HIS A 3 -6.62 2.31 -12.39
N VAL A 4 -7.65 3.06 -12.05
CA VAL A 4 -7.89 3.41 -10.65
C VAL A 4 -8.67 2.28 -10.01
N LEU A 5 -8.12 1.71 -8.95
CA LEU A 5 -8.75 0.62 -8.21
C LEU A 5 -9.64 1.20 -7.12
N ARG A 6 -10.81 0.60 -6.92
CA ARG A 6 -11.79 1.07 -5.93
C ARG A 6 -11.96 0.00 -4.86
N PRO A 7 -11.42 0.22 -3.66
CA PRO A 7 -11.57 -0.77 -2.60
C PRO A 7 -12.99 -0.83 -2.07
N ILE A 8 -13.41 -2.02 -1.69
CA ILE A 8 -14.67 -2.23 -0.99
C ILE A 8 -14.46 -2.20 0.52
N GLU A 9 -13.21 -2.31 0.95
CA GLU A 9 -12.87 -2.25 2.37
C GLU A 9 -11.44 -1.72 2.52
N VAL A 10 -11.22 -0.91 3.56
CA VAL A 10 -9.90 -0.42 3.91
C VAL A 10 -9.69 -0.67 5.39
N LEU A 11 -8.59 -1.34 5.73
CA LEU A 11 -8.22 -1.60 7.12
C LEU A 11 -6.92 -0.85 7.41
N VAL A 12 -6.94 -0.04 8.46
CA VAL A 12 -5.78 0.76 8.87
C VAL A 12 -5.39 0.34 10.28
N ASP A 13 -4.11 0.00 10.47
CA ASP A 13 -3.54 -0.28 11.77
C ASP A 13 -2.34 0.64 11.99
N ASP A 14 -2.55 1.69 12.76
CA ASP A 14 -1.48 2.63 13.10
C ASP A 14 -1.30 2.78 14.60
N GLU A 15 -1.86 1.87 15.41
CA GLU A 15 -1.80 1.90 16.87
C GLU A 15 -0.64 1.07 17.42
N SER A 16 0.54 1.27 16.88
CA SER A 16 1.65 0.39 17.19
C SER A 16 2.75 1.07 17.99
N ASP A 17 2.36 1.86 18.99
CA ASP A 17 3.34 2.53 19.83
C ASP A 17 4.31 1.55 20.49
N ASP A 18 3.86 0.33 20.76
CA ASP A 18 4.68 -0.65 21.46
C ASP A 18 5.41 -1.61 20.54
N ASP A 19 4.84 -1.94 19.38
CA ASP A 19 5.43 -2.95 18.49
C ASP A 19 6.00 -2.41 17.18
N GLY A 20 5.81 -1.13 16.92
CA GLY A 20 6.38 -0.49 15.72
C GLY A 20 5.80 -0.96 14.40
N PHE A 21 4.63 -1.59 14.43
CA PHE A 21 4.02 -2.14 13.24
C PHE A 21 2.90 -1.25 12.73
N PHE A 22 2.95 -0.89 11.45
CA PHE A 22 1.95 -0.06 10.80
C PHE A 22 1.50 -0.74 9.53
N SER A 23 0.19 -0.78 9.27
CA SER A 23 -0.31 -1.39 8.04
C SER A 23 -1.56 -0.73 7.50
N VAL A 24 -1.72 -0.79 6.19
CA VAL A 24 -2.95 -0.44 5.48
C VAL A 24 -3.23 -1.55 4.50
N VAL A 25 -4.46 -2.08 4.52
CA VAL A 25 -4.88 -3.13 3.58
C VAL A 25 -6.08 -2.62 2.81
N PHE A 26 -5.98 -2.65 1.50
CA PHE A 26 -7.07 -2.31 0.59
C PHE A 26 -7.61 -3.62 0.00
N THR A 27 -8.90 -3.88 0.21
CA THR A 27 -9.55 -5.04 -0.37
C THR A 27 -10.45 -4.58 -1.50
N PHE A 28 -10.26 -5.15 -2.68
CA PHE A 28 -11.04 -4.81 -3.86
C PHE A 28 -12.16 -5.83 -4.02
N ASN A 29 -12.34 -6.39 -5.18
CA ASN A 29 -13.39 -7.37 -5.41
C ASN A 29 -12.77 -8.77 -5.50
N PHE A 30 -13.45 -9.78 -4.91
CA PHE A 30 -12.97 -11.16 -4.99
C PHE A 30 -13.40 -11.89 -6.25
N ASP A 31 -13.98 -11.18 -7.21
CA ASP A 31 -14.31 -11.74 -8.51
C ASP A 31 -13.01 -12.09 -9.25
N VAL A 32 -13.00 -13.25 -9.92
CA VAL A 32 -11.82 -13.72 -10.66
C VAL A 32 -11.39 -12.75 -11.76
N SER A 33 -12.29 -11.88 -12.21
CA SER A 33 -11.97 -10.88 -13.22
C SER A 33 -11.29 -9.65 -12.65
N CYS A 34 -11.26 -9.51 -11.31
CA CYS A 34 -10.65 -8.37 -10.66
C CYS A 34 -9.29 -8.74 -10.09
N ILE A 35 -8.23 -8.21 -10.68
CA ILE A 35 -6.86 -8.43 -10.20
C ILE A 35 -6.21 -7.07 -10.04
N PRO A 36 -5.64 -6.73 -8.87
CA PRO A 36 -5.51 -7.56 -7.67
C PRO A 36 -6.80 -7.60 -6.84
N HIS A 37 -6.94 -8.62 -5.98
CA HIS A 37 -8.05 -8.70 -5.04
C HIS A 37 -7.80 -7.83 -3.80
N ASN A 38 -6.55 -7.71 -3.40
CA ASN A 38 -6.17 -6.86 -2.27
C ASN A 38 -4.72 -6.41 -2.42
N ILE A 39 -4.39 -5.33 -1.71
CA ILE A 39 -3.01 -4.86 -1.60
C ILE A 39 -2.79 -4.47 -0.15
N GLY A 40 -1.80 -5.09 0.49
CA GLY A 40 -1.38 -4.74 1.82
C GLY A 40 -0.05 -4.02 1.80
N LEU A 41 0.06 -2.96 2.60
CA LEU A 41 1.32 -2.24 2.79
C LEU A 41 1.59 -2.20 4.27
N CYS A 42 2.82 -2.56 4.68
CA CYS A 42 3.16 -2.49 6.08
C CYS A 42 4.63 -2.14 6.27
N ARG A 43 4.92 -1.72 7.49
CA ARG A 43 6.26 -1.43 7.94
C ARG A 43 6.40 -1.95 9.36
N ASP A 44 7.45 -2.69 9.64
CA ASP A 44 7.81 -3.12 10.97
C ASP A 44 9.11 -2.44 11.35
N GLU A 45 9.01 -1.37 12.13
CA GLU A 45 10.17 -0.54 12.44
C GLU A 45 11.18 -1.25 13.33
N PHE A 46 10.75 -2.22 14.12
CA PHE A 46 11.66 -2.94 15.00
C PHE A 46 12.35 -4.11 14.32
N GLU A 47 11.64 -4.79 13.41
CA GLU A 47 12.21 -5.95 12.70
C GLU A 47 12.93 -5.56 11.43
N ASP A 48 12.34 -4.66 10.63
CA ASP A 48 12.88 -4.24 9.35
C ASP A 48 12.82 -2.71 9.24
N PRO A 49 13.64 -1.99 10.00
CA PRO A 49 13.60 -0.52 9.94
C PRO A 49 13.94 -0.01 8.55
N GLY A 50 13.17 0.97 8.09
CA GLY A 50 13.42 1.61 6.80
C GLY A 50 12.97 0.81 5.60
N VAL A 51 12.16 -0.23 5.79
CA VAL A 51 11.69 -1.08 4.70
C VAL A 51 10.16 -1.11 4.68
N VAL A 52 9.60 -0.96 3.49
CA VAL A 52 8.16 -1.16 3.27
C VAL A 52 7.95 -2.53 2.64
N TYR A 53 7.01 -3.29 3.19
CA TYR A 53 6.59 -4.55 2.62
C TYR A 53 5.27 -4.36 1.89
N ILE A 54 5.22 -4.75 0.64
CA ILE A 54 4.01 -4.63 -0.20
C ILE A 54 3.60 -6.03 -0.63
N GLU A 55 2.37 -6.39 -0.31
CA GLU A 55 1.85 -7.73 -0.61
C GLU A 55 0.54 -7.62 -1.38
N PRO A 56 0.59 -7.70 -2.72
CA PRO A 56 -0.63 -7.82 -3.51
C PRO A 56 -1.07 -9.28 -3.56
N ASP A 57 -2.33 -9.53 -3.24
CA ASP A 57 -3.01 -10.83 -3.28
C ASP A 57 -2.44 -11.90 -2.37
N ASP A 58 -1.20 -12.32 -2.54
CA ASP A 58 -0.64 -13.46 -1.85
C ASP A 58 0.83 -13.23 -1.54
N GLN A 59 1.35 -13.98 -0.58
CA GLN A 59 2.75 -13.87 -0.17
C GLN A 59 3.74 -14.07 -1.31
N ILE A 60 3.39 -14.91 -2.28
CA ILE A 60 4.30 -15.15 -3.41
C ILE A 60 4.53 -13.91 -4.26
N HIS A 61 3.64 -12.93 -4.14
CA HIS A 61 3.76 -11.65 -4.87
C HIS A 61 4.27 -10.53 -3.98
N GLY A 62 4.53 -10.82 -2.70
CA GLY A 62 5.02 -9.82 -1.76
C GLY A 62 6.48 -9.50 -1.99
N PHE A 63 6.85 -8.26 -1.69
CA PHE A 63 8.25 -7.85 -1.78
C PHE A 63 8.54 -6.71 -0.82
N LYS A 64 9.80 -6.57 -0.46
CA LYS A 64 10.27 -5.49 0.40
C LYS A 64 11.00 -4.46 -0.46
N THR A 65 10.83 -3.18 -0.13
CA THR A 65 11.52 -2.12 -0.87
C THR A 65 11.83 -0.94 0.03
N GLN A 66 12.90 -0.25 -0.29
CA GLN A 66 13.27 1.02 0.32
C GLN A 66 13.09 2.17 -0.66
N ASN A 67 12.74 1.86 -1.91
CA ASN A 67 12.62 2.83 -2.99
C ASN A 67 11.19 2.86 -3.52
N VAL A 68 10.31 3.46 -2.73
CA VAL A 68 8.90 3.56 -3.04
C VAL A 68 8.40 4.91 -2.56
N SER A 69 7.45 5.48 -3.27
CA SER A 69 6.83 6.74 -2.87
C SER A 69 5.33 6.67 -3.03
N PHE A 70 4.63 7.57 -2.36
CA PHE A 70 3.19 7.72 -2.55
C PHE A 70 2.81 9.19 -2.62
N SER A 71 1.67 9.44 -3.22
CA SER A 71 1.04 10.76 -3.22
C SER A 71 -0.47 10.58 -3.20
N ILE A 72 -1.16 11.58 -2.66
CA ILE A 72 -2.63 11.58 -2.66
C ILE A 72 -3.07 12.90 -3.28
N ASN A 73 -3.81 12.83 -4.38
CA ASN A 73 -4.37 13.99 -5.08
C ASN A 73 -5.79 13.65 -5.52
N ASP A 74 -6.73 14.51 -5.17
CA ASP A 74 -8.13 14.35 -5.56
C ASP A 74 -8.69 12.99 -5.16
N LEU A 75 -8.39 12.56 -3.93
CA LEU A 75 -8.80 11.26 -3.38
C LEU A 75 -8.23 10.06 -4.13
N ILE A 76 -7.17 10.27 -4.89
CA ILE A 76 -6.45 9.18 -5.56
C ILE A 76 -5.10 8.99 -4.88
N LEU A 77 -4.89 7.82 -4.33
CA LEU A 77 -3.60 7.40 -3.77
C LEU A 77 -2.80 6.74 -4.89
N SER A 78 -1.63 7.29 -5.18
CA SER A 78 -0.71 6.71 -6.16
C SER A 78 0.52 6.19 -5.44
N ILE A 79 0.86 4.93 -5.68
CA ILE A 79 2.04 4.29 -5.10
C ILE A 79 2.98 3.96 -6.25
N SER A 80 4.21 4.47 -6.19
CA SER A 80 5.18 4.31 -7.28
C SER A 80 6.41 3.56 -6.78
N LEU A 81 6.76 2.50 -7.49
CA LEU A 81 7.95 1.71 -7.23
C LEU A 81 9.12 2.36 -7.96
N LEU A 82 10.16 2.75 -7.23
CA LEU A 82 11.30 3.48 -7.78
C LEU A 82 12.51 2.59 -8.03
N ASP A 83 12.42 1.31 -7.65
CA ASP A 83 13.47 0.33 -7.87
C ASP A 83 13.07 -0.62 -9.01
N GLU A 84 13.66 -1.80 -9.04
CA GLU A 84 13.38 -2.78 -10.11
C GLU A 84 12.11 -3.58 -9.89
N ASN A 85 11.46 -3.45 -8.74
CA ASN A 85 10.23 -4.19 -8.46
C ASN A 85 9.09 -3.69 -9.35
N ARG A 86 8.17 -4.60 -9.66
CA ARG A 86 6.99 -4.32 -10.48
C ARG A 86 5.79 -5.03 -9.89
N PHE A 87 4.61 -4.47 -10.12
CA PHE A 87 3.38 -5.14 -9.72
C PHE A 87 3.13 -6.32 -10.65
N TYR A 88 2.80 -7.48 -10.07
CA TYR A 88 2.79 -8.74 -10.81
C TYR A 88 1.69 -8.83 -11.87
N TRP A 89 0.57 -8.14 -11.64
CA TRP A 89 -0.59 -8.35 -12.52
C TRP A 89 -0.44 -7.69 -13.89
N ASP A 90 0.37 -6.67 -14.03
CA ASP A 90 0.52 -5.99 -15.31
C ASP A 90 1.95 -5.50 -15.58
N GLY A 91 2.87 -5.77 -14.65
CA GLY A 91 4.24 -5.32 -14.79
C GLY A 91 4.44 -3.81 -14.63
N SER A 92 3.44 -3.10 -14.14
CA SER A 92 3.55 -1.65 -13.96
C SER A 92 4.36 -1.31 -12.72
N LYS A 93 4.81 -0.06 -12.65
CA LYS A 93 5.54 0.46 -11.50
C LYS A 93 4.68 1.41 -10.66
N GLU A 94 3.43 1.55 -11.00
CA GLU A 94 2.51 2.43 -10.28
C GLU A 94 1.16 1.75 -10.11
N VAL A 95 0.55 1.96 -8.95
CA VAL A 95 -0.84 1.57 -8.71
C VAL A 95 -1.59 2.79 -8.19
N ARG A 96 -2.82 2.96 -8.62
CA ARG A 96 -3.70 4.04 -8.19
C ARG A 96 -4.92 3.48 -7.50
N ILE A 97 -5.24 4.01 -6.33
CA ILE A 97 -6.33 3.52 -5.50
C ILE A 97 -7.20 4.72 -5.11
N GLN A 98 -8.50 4.62 -5.36
CA GLN A 98 -9.41 5.67 -4.96
C GLN A 98 -9.71 5.54 -3.46
N ILE A 99 -9.63 6.65 -2.74
CA ILE A 99 -9.87 6.69 -1.29
C ILE A 99 -11.20 7.39 -1.04
N ASP A 100 -12.06 6.77 -0.21
CA ASP A 100 -13.26 7.44 0.22
C ASP A 100 -12.91 8.61 1.13
N PRO A 101 -13.68 9.74 1.05
CA PRO A 101 -13.43 10.87 1.95
C PRO A 101 -13.43 10.50 3.42
N GLU A 102 -14.23 9.51 3.80
CA GLU A 102 -14.30 9.03 5.18
C GLU A 102 -13.00 8.41 5.66
N ASP A 103 -12.25 7.80 4.76
CA ASP A 103 -11.02 7.08 5.09
C ASP A 103 -9.77 7.92 4.89
N LEU A 104 -9.89 9.07 4.25
CA LEU A 104 -8.74 9.85 3.80
C LEU A 104 -7.77 10.19 4.93
N VAL A 105 -8.28 10.70 6.04
CA VAL A 105 -7.42 11.15 7.14
C VAL A 105 -6.63 9.99 7.73
N GLU A 106 -7.30 8.88 7.99
CA GLU A 106 -6.64 7.71 8.58
C GLU A 106 -5.65 7.07 7.63
N VAL A 107 -6.03 6.93 6.36
CA VAL A 107 -5.15 6.35 5.35
C VAL A 107 -3.91 7.22 5.17
N GLU A 108 -4.08 8.52 5.00
CA GLU A 108 -2.94 9.42 4.81
C GLU A 108 -2.01 9.38 6.02
N LYS A 109 -2.56 9.42 7.21
CA LYS A 109 -1.76 9.39 8.43
C LYS A 109 -0.94 8.11 8.52
N CYS A 110 -1.54 6.96 8.25
CA CYS A 110 -0.84 5.69 8.30
C CYS A 110 0.17 5.55 7.17
N MET A 111 -0.19 5.99 5.97
CA MET A 111 0.74 5.95 4.83
C MET A 111 1.99 6.76 5.11
N ARG A 112 1.85 7.92 5.74
CA ARG A 112 3.02 8.73 6.11
C ARG A 112 3.94 7.98 7.07
N LYS A 113 3.38 7.21 8.01
CA LYS A 113 4.18 6.41 8.93
C LYS A 113 4.87 5.25 8.22
N ILE A 114 4.14 4.55 7.34
CA ILE A 114 4.70 3.43 6.59
C ILE A 114 5.83 3.90 5.68
N PHE A 115 5.64 5.03 5.02
CA PHE A 115 6.57 5.55 4.01
C PHE A 115 7.61 6.52 4.57
N ASP A 116 7.63 6.71 5.88
CA ASP A 116 8.66 7.53 6.51
C ASP A 116 9.94 6.72 6.60
N LEU A 117 10.57 6.54 5.47
CA LEU A 117 11.83 5.81 5.33
C LEU A 117 13.03 6.72 5.54
N VAL A 118 12.77 8.00 5.81
CA VAL A 118 13.83 8.98 5.96
C VAL A 118 14.49 8.83 7.30
N VAL A 119 15.74 8.95 7.26
CA VAL A 119 16.57 8.88 8.44
C VAL A 119 17.06 10.27 8.79
#